data_9faf3828e723e1b8ad10ecdafce09f95
#
_entry.id   9faf3828e723e1b8ad10ecdafce09f95
#
_cell.length_a   1.000
_cell.length_b   1.000
_cell.length_c   1.000
_cell.angle_alpha   90.00
_cell.angle_beta   90.00
_cell.angle_gamma   90.00
#
_symmetry.space_group_name_H-M   'P 1'
#
loop_
_entity.id
_entity.type
_entity.pdbx_description
1 polymer ?
#
loop_
_entity_poly.entity_id
_entity_poly.type
_entity_poly.pdbx_seq_one_letter_code
_entity_poly.pdbx_strand_id
1 'polypeptide(L)'
;MEYDFDTILDRRHTNSEKWDVKPNELPMTTADMDFKTAPEIMAAMKKKIDSGAFGYEYPNEEYFNAVASWYKTEHNAEADTSWMRFATGVIPSITACVNYLSHEGDNVLLMEPVYNTFYNSILNSGRHAFPTQLKYDQSTYTYSVDWDDLEEKMSNPLTTLMILCNPHNPTGYVWSRDELIRIIKLAQKYGIIVISDEIHGDLVLTGPDYTPTFSLPEDCRQNVVTLVSTSKTFNVAALHAATGIVPNPLLREHFTRAINKYEVAEPNLLAIPGTIAAYTQGADWLHQLKKYLLGNREYLVEFIRWIIE
;
A
#
# COMPACT_ATOMS: atom_id res chain seq x y z
N MET A 1 0.44 26.36 -6.88
CA MET A 1 1.73 26.66 -6.19
C MET A 1 2.80 25.76 -6.80
N GLU A 2 4.05 26.22 -6.95
CA GLU A 2 5.15 25.37 -7.37
C GLU A 2 5.80 24.77 -6.11
N TYR A 3 5.95 23.43 -6.08
CA TYR A 3 6.55 22.74 -4.95
C TYR A 3 8.02 22.46 -5.22
N ASP A 4 8.83 22.52 -4.16
CA ASP A 4 10.27 22.35 -4.21
C ASP A 4 10.66 20.88 -3.97
N PHE A 5 11.18 20.24 -5.01
CA PHE A 5 11.73 18.87 -4.95
C PHE A 5 13.25 18.84 -5.14
N ASP A 6 13.90 20.02 -5.31
CA ASP A 6 15.34 20.11 -5.55
C ASP A 6 16.16 20.36 -4.28
N THR A 7 15.55 20.97 -3.26
CA THR A 7 16.24 21.23 -2.00
C THR A 7 16.60 19.93 -1.29
N ILE A 8 17.90 19.69 -1.13
CA ILE A 8 18.42 18.52 -0.42
C ILE A 8 18.10 18.65 1.08
N LEU A 9 17.43 17.65 1.62
CA LEU A 9 17.19 17.54 3.06
C LEU A 9 18.33 16.75 3.71
N ASP A 10 19.08 17.39 4.61
CA ASP A 10 20.03 16.67 5.46
C ASP A 10 19.25 15.93 6.56
N ARG A 11 19.17 14.62 6.42
CA ARG A 11 18.47 13.72 7.36
C ARG A 11 19.42 12.88 8.20
N ARG A 12 20.73 13.10 8.09
CA ARG A 12 21.74 12.45 8.94
C ARG A 12 21.55 12.92 10.39
N HIS A 13 21.72 11.99 11.32
CA HIS A 13 21.58 12.28 12.77
C HIS A 13 20.19 12.78 13.21
N THR A 14 19.14 12.45 12.43
CA THR A 14 17.74 12.81 12.72
C THR A 14 16.87 11.63 13.15
N ASN A 15 17.45 10.49 13.52
CA ASN A 15 16.79 9.22 13.75
C ASN A 15 16.07 8.64 12.48
N SER A 16 16.48 9.08 11.30
CA SER A 16 15.98 8.51 10.04
C SER A 16 16.59 7.14 9.82
N GLU A 17 15.78 6.11 9.74
CA GLU A 17 16.23 4.75 9.43
C GLU A 17 16.98 4.69 8.10
N LYS A 18 16.48 5.37 7.07
CA LYS A 18 17.11 5.45 5.75
C LYS A 18 18.50 6.07 5.80
N TRP A 19 18.69 7.12 6.62
CA TRP A 19 19.93 7.91 6.67
C TRP A 19 20.88 7.50 7.80
N ASP A 20 20.64 6.38 8.47
CA ASP A 20 21.58 5.74 9.40
C ASP A 20 22.62 4.92 8.60
N VAL A 21 23.46 5.63 7.86
CA VAL A 21 24.47 5.08 6.95
C VAL A 21 25.81 5.76 7.16
N LYS A 22 26.90 5.16 6.66
CA LYS A 22 28.24 5.75 6.75
C LYS A 22 28.32 7.08 5.99
N PRO A 23 29.27 7.97 6.33
CA PRO A 23 29.36 9.31 5.75
C PRO A 23 29.42 9.35 4.21
N ASN A 24 30.01 8.35 3.58
CA ASN A 24 30.20 8.28 2.11
C ASN A 24 29.17 7.37 1.42
N GLU A 25 28.12 6.94 2.11
CA GLU A 25 27.08 6.11 1.54
C GLU A 25 25.86 6.97 1.15
N LEU A 26 25.31 6.70 -0.03
CA LEU A 26 24.04 7.24 -0.49
C LEU A 26 22.95 6.17 -0.28
N PRO A 27 22.04 6.34 0.67
CA PRO A 27 21.01 5.34 0.92
C PRO A 27 19.91 5.38 -0.15
N MET A 28 19.59 4.19 -0.69
CA MET A 28 18.50 4.00 -1.66
C MET A 28 17.66 2.76 -1.32
N THR A 29 17.63 2.36 -0.05
CA THR A 29 17.04 1.09 0.42
C THR A 29 15.59 1.23 0.86
N THR A 30 15.24 2.35 1.48
CA THR A 30 13.91 2.59 2.06
C THR A 30 13.11 3.50 1.15
N ALA A 31 11.82 3.19 0.95
CA ALA A 31 10.97 3.91 0.01
C ALA A 31 10.33 5.19 0.59
N ASP A 32 10.97 5.83 1.57
CA ASP A 32 10.67 7.21 1.93
C ASP A 32 11.50 8.17 1.07
N MET A 33 10.89 9.28 0.68
CA MET A 33 11.49 10.26 -0.22
C MET A 33 12.33 11.27 0.55
N ASP A 34 13.30 11.88 -0.12
CA ASP A 34 14.12 12.95 0.46
C ASP A 34 13.57 14.34 0.14
N PHE A 35 12.26 14.44 -0.04
CA PHE A 35 11.50 15.66 -0.23
C PHE A 35 10.67 15.99 1.00
N LYS A 36 10.37 17.28 1.20
CA LYS A 36 9.34 17.67 2.17
C LYS A 36 7.98 17.19 1.69
N THR A 37 7.15 16.69 2.61
CA THR A 37 5.72 16.46 2.32
C THR A 37 5.01 17.78 1.98
N ALA A 38 3.80 17.71 1.46
CA ALA A 38 3.01 18.88 1.10
C ALA A 38 2.86 19.86 2.27
N PRO A 39 3.02 21.17 2.04
CA PRO A 39 2.91 22.19 3.09
C PRO A 39 1.55 22.17 3.81
N GLU A 40 0.48 21.79 3.11
CA GLU A 40 -0.87 21.68 3.62
C GLU A 40 -0.98 20.60 4.69
N ILE A 41 -0.31 19.46 4.48
CA ILE A 41 -0.24 18.36 5.45
C ILE A 41 0.52 18.84 6.69
N MET A 42 1.66 19.51 6.50
CA MET A 42 2.44 20.06 7.61
C MET A 42 1.64 21.08 8.42
N ALA A 43 0.88 21.96 7.74
CA ALA A 43 0.05 22.96 8.40
C ALA A 43 -1.05 22.33 9.25
N ALA A 44 -1.73 21.29 8.74
CA ALA A 44 -2.76 20.56 9.47
C ALA A 44 -2.21 19.88 10.73
N MET A 45 -1.05 19.24 10.61
CA MET A 45 -0.38 18.62 11.76
C MET A 45 0.07 19.65 12.81
N LYS A 46 0.66 20.76 12.39
CA LYS A 46 1.05 21.86 13.30
C LYS A 46 -0.14 22.41 14.05
N LYS A 47 -1.26 22.69 13.36
CA LYS A 47 -2.51 23.14 13.99
C LYS A 47 -2.99 22.17 15.07
N LYS A 48 -2.85 20.86 14.85
CA LYS A 48 -3.21 19.85 15.84
C LYS A 48 -2.28 19.88 17.05
N ILE A 49 -0.97 19.99 16.85
CA ILE A 49 0.01 20.13 17.93
C ILE A 49 -0.25 21.40 18.75
N ASP A 50 -0.56 22.52 18.11
CA ASP A 50 -0.80 23.82 18.76
C ASP A 50 -2.04 23.81 19.67
N SER A 51 -2.94 22.82 19.52
CA SER A 51 -4.07 22.65 20.45
C SER A 51 -3.63 22.29 21.87
N GLY A 52 -2.42 21.75 22.05
CA GLY A 52 -1.85 21.38 23.34
C GLY A 52 -2.53 20.20 24.03
N ALA A 53 -3.52 19.55 23.39
CA ALA A 53 -4.23 18.41 23.93
C ALA A 53 -3.80 17.12 23.21
N PHE A 54 -3.14 16.22 23.93
CA PHE A 54 -2.57 14.95 23.43
C PHE A 54 -3.35 13.77 23.99
N GLY A 55 -4.68 13.76 23.75
CA GLY A 55 -5.58 12.69 24.19
C GLY A 55 -5.72 11.58 23.14
N TYR A 56 -6.66 10.68 23.39
CA TYR A 56 -7.03 9.65 22.42
C TYR A 56 -7.76 10.25 21.22
N GLU A 57 -7.44 9.74 20.04
CA GLU A 57 -8.04 10.18 18.78
C GLU A 57 -9.00 9.11 18.24
N TYR A 58 -9.92 9.54 17.40
CA TYR A 58 -10.88 8.66 16.75
C TYR A 58 -11.10 9.09 15.28
N PRO A 59 -11.09 8.18 14.32
CA PRO A 59 -11.37 8.52 12.92
C PRO A 59 -12.86 8.88 12.78
N ASN A 60 -13.12 10.14 12.42
CA ASN A 60 -14.47 10.68 12.23
C ASN A 60 -14.93 10.49 10.79
N GLU A 61 -16.16 10.92 10.49
CA GLU A 61 -16.74 10.88 9.14
C GLU A 61 -15.89 11.66 8.11
N GLU A 62 -15.28 12.78 8.53
CA GLU A 62 -14.43 13.60 7.66
C GLU A 62 -13.24 12.80 7.13
N TYR A 63 -12.62 11.97 7.99
CA TYR A 63 -11.54 11.07 7.58
C TYR A 63 -11.98 10.11 6.47
N PHE A 64 -13.08 9.39 6.67
CA PHE A 64 -13.55 8.41 5.70
C PHE A 64 -14.07 9.06 4.41
N ASN A 65 -14.70 10.22 4.52
CA ASN A 65 -15.12 11.02 3.36
C ASN A 65 -13.92 11.53 2.55
N ALA A 66 -12.82 11.91 3.20
CA ALA A 66 -11.58 12.30 2.51
C ALA A 66 -11.00 11.12 1.71
N VAL A 67 -10.95 9.91 2.30
CA VAL A 67 -10.53 8.69 1.59
C VAL A 67 -11.44 8.40 0.40
N ALA A 68 -12.77 8.39 0.59
CA ALA A 68 -13.72 8.10 -0.49
C ALA A 68 -13.61 9.11 -1.63
N SER A 69 -13.51 10.41 -1.30
CA SER A 69 -13.37 11.49 -2.28
C SER A 69 -12.10 11.37 -3.09
N TRP A 70 -10.97 11.03 -2.44
CA TRP A 70 -9.69 10.84 -3.10
C TRP A 70 -9.77 9.75 -4.17
N TYR A 71 -10.24 8.56 -3.80
CA TYR A 71 -10.32 7.44 -4.74
C TYR A 71 -11.32 7.70 -5.87
N LYS A 72 -12.40 8.42 -5.60
CA LYS A 72 -13.35 8.84 -6.64
C LYS A 72 -12.70 9.82 -7.63
N THR A 73 -11.96 10.80 -7.14
CA THR A 73 -11.36 11.86 -7.96
C THR A 73 -10.13 11.40 -8.72
N GLU A 74 -9.19 10.74 -8.04
CA GLU A 74 -7.90 10.39 -8.63
C GLU A 74 -7.92 9.05 -9.38
N HIS A 75 -8.82 8.12 -9.00
CA HIS A 75 -8.85 6.76 -9.56
C HIS A 75 -10.20 6.36 -10.16
N ASN A 76 -11.17 7.28 -10.22
CA ASN A 76 -12.53 6.98 -10.68
C ASN A 76 -13.13 5.73 -10.01
N ALA A 77 -12.84 5.55 -8.71
CA ALA A 77 -13.23 4.39 -7.92
C ALA A 77 -14.13 4.83 -6.76
N GLU A 78 -15.36 4.36 -6.74
CA GLU A 78 -16.31 4.67 -5.67
C GLU A 78 -16.19 3.67 -4.53
N ALA A 79 -16.05 4.18 -3.30
CA ALA A 79 -16.05 3.41 -2.08
C ALA A 79 -17.08 3.95 -1.10
N ASP A 80 -17.92 3.08 -0.55
CA ASP A 80 -18.83 3.43 0.54
C ASP A 80 -18.01 3.55 1.84
N THR A 81 -18.18 4.66 2.56
CA THR A 81 -17.47 4.91 3.82
C THR A 81 -17.79 3.85 4.89
N SER A 82 -18.95 3.21 4.82
CA SER A 82 -19.32 2.09 5.70
C SER A 82 -18.41 0.87 5.55
N TRP A 83 -17.74 0.73 4.39
CA TRP A 83 -16.76 -0.35 4.15
C TRP A 83 -15.42 -0.12 4.82
N MET A 84 -15.18 1.09 5.34
CA MET A 84 -13.86 1.54 5.77
C MET A 84 -13.62 1.32 7.26
N ARG A 85 -12.37 1.00 7.61
CA ARG A 85 -11.85 0.96 8.98
C ARG A 85 -10.46 1.55 9.00
N PHE A 86 -10.18 2.38 9.99
CA PHE A 86 -8.83 2.88 10.24
C PHE A 86 -7.94 1.77 10.81
N ALA A 87 -6.66 1.80 10.44
CA ALA A 87 -5.61 1.01 11.07
C ALA A 87 -4.29 1.78 11.11
N THR A 88 -3.37 1.39 12.02
CA THR A 88 -2.09 2.07 12.25
C THR A 88 -1.02 1.78 11.18
N GLY A 89 -1.39 1.18 10.07
CA GLY A 89 -0.51 0.91 8.93
C GLY A 89 -0.94 -0.32 8.13
N VAL A 90 -0.45 -0.40 6.91
CA VAL A 90 -0.76 -1.52 6.01
C VAL A 90 -0.15 -2.83 6.53
N ILE A 91 1.13 -2.84 6.89
CA ILE A 91 1.79 -4.06 7.42
C ILE A 91 1.18 -4.54 8.74
N PRO A 92 0.91 -3.69 9.75
CA PRO A 92 0.16 -4.10 10.94
C PRO A 92 -1.20 -4.73 10.61
N SER A 93 -1.92 -4.17 9.62
CA SER A 93 -3.20 -4.72 9.16
C SER A 93 -3.04 -6.10 8.49
N ILE A 94 -2.03 -6.26 7.63
CA ILE A 94 -1.70 -7.56 7.02
C ILE A 94 -1.41 -8.61 8.11
N THR A 95 -0.56 -8.26 9.08
CA THR A 95 -0.21 -9.17 10.19
C THR A 95 -1.45 -9.54 11.00
N ALA A 96 -2.31 -8.57 11.31
CA ALA A 96 -3.57 -8.82 12.02
C ALA A 96 -4.50 -9.75 11.21
N CYS A 97 -4.63 -9.52 9.90
CA CYS A 97 -5.42 -10.38 9.00
C CYS A 97 -4.84 -11.80 8.94
N VAL A 98 -3.52 -11.95 8.73
CA VAL A 98 -2.87 -13.27 8.69
C VAL A 98 -3.15 -14.05 9.97
N ASN A 99 -3.03 -13.41 11.13
CA ASN A 99 -3.27 -14.07 12.41
C ASN A 99 -4.74 -14.40 12.67
N TYR A 100 -5.67 -13.60 12.17
CA TYR A 100 -7.09 -13.73 12.50
C TYR A 100 -7.90 -14.52 11.45
N LEU A 101 -7.52 -14.43 10.17
CA LEU A 101 -8.26 -15.04 9.04
C LEU A 101 -7.68 -16.39 8.61
N SER A 102 -6.61 -16.87 9.24
CA SER A 102 -6.01 -18.18 8.98
C SER A 102 -5.63 -18.88 10.28
N HIS A 103 -5.18 -20.14 10.18
CA HIS A 103 -4.70 -20.93 11.31
C HIS A 103 -3.19 -21.17 11.22
N GLU A 104 -2.56 -21.48 12.34
CA GLU A 104 -1.15 -21.92 12.35
C GLU A 104 -1.00 -23.16 11.45
N GLY A 105 0.04 -23.15 10.62
CA GLY A 105 0.28 -24.19 9.61
C GLY A 105 -0.39 -23.96 8.26
N ASP A 106 -1.31 -22.98 8.13
CA ASP A 106 -1.87 -22.60 6.82
C ASP A 106 -0.82 -21.97 5.90
N ASN A 107 -1.03 -22.14 4.60
CA ASN A 107 -0.25 -21.46 3.58
C ASN A 107 -0.82 -20.09 3.26
N VAL A 108 0.06 -19.10 3.17
CA VAL A 108 -0.24 -17.76 2.66
C VAL A 108 0.47 -17.57 1.33
N LEU A 109 -0.32 -17.42 0.26
CA LEU A 109 0.18 -17.30 -1.11
C LEU A 109 0.77 -15.92 -1.37
N LEU A 110 1.91 -15.89 -2.05
CA LEU A 110 2.61 -14.69 -2.52
C LEU A 110 2.99 -14.86 -4.00
N MET A 111 3.18 -13.76 -4.72
CA MET A 111 3.79 -13.76 -6.07
C MET A 111 5.17 -13.12 -5.99
N GLU A 112 6.23 -13.92 -6.12
CA GLU A 112 7.63 -13.47 -6.05
C GLU A 112 8.17 -12.98 -7.41
N PRO A 113 9.16 -12.04 -7.36
CA PRO A 113 9.73 -11.37 -6.18
C PRO A 113 8.75 -10.38 -5.57
N VAL A 114 8.68 -10.31 -4.24
CA VAL A 114 7.72 -9.45 -3.53
C VAL A 114 8.35 -8.80 -2.30
N TYR A 115 7.69 -7.79 -1.74
CA TYR A 115 8.14 -7.07 -0.57
C TYR A 115 8.43 -8.00 0.61
N ASN A 116 9.67 -7.97 1.09
CA ASN A 116 10.19 -8.92 2.07
C ASN A 116 9.45 -8.92 3.42
N THR A 117 8.86 -7.80 3.83
CA THR A 117 8.15 -7.69 5.10
C THR A 117 6.89 -8.59 5.16
N PHE A 118 6.33 -8.99 4.02
CA PHE A 118 5.23 -9.95 4.00
C PHE A 118 5.63 -11.30 4.61
N TYR A 119 6.87 -11.74 4.38
CA TYR A 119 7.41 -12.96 5.01
C TYR A 119 7.42 -12.85 6.53
N ASN A 120 7.80 -11.69 7.09
CA ASN A 120 7.77 -11.48 8.53
C ASN A 120 6.35 -11.61 9.09
N SER A 121 5.35 -11.03 8.40
CA SER A 121 3.94 -11.14 8.79
C SER A 121 3.44 -12.58 8.76
N ILE A 122 3.93 -13.40 7.83
CA ILE A 122 3.52 -14.80 7.66
C ILE A 122 4.25 -15.70 8.66
N LEU A 123 5.59 -15.68 8.64
CA LEU A 123 6.42 -16.62 9.38
C LEU A 123 6.34 -16.39 10.90
N ASN A 124 6.35 -15.12 11.34
CA ASN A 124 6.20 -14.79 12.76
C ASN A 124 4.80 -15.10 13.31
N SER A 125 3.85 -15.35 12.42
CA SER A 125 2.48 -15.77 12.77
C SER A 125 2.30 -17.29 12.77
N GLY A 126 3.36 -18.07 12.52
CA GLY A 126 3.29 -19.54 12.45
C GLY A 126 2.62 -20.08 11.19
N ARG A 127 2.53 -19.28 10.12
CA ARG A 127 2.03 -19.67 8.80
C ARG A 127 3.18 -19.97 7.87
N HIS A 128 2.90 -20.63 6.76
CA HIS A 128 3.89 -20.91 5.72
C HIS A 128 3.77 -19.91 4.58
N ALA A 129 4.89 -19.28 4.21
CA ALA A 129 4.95 -18.56 2.95
C ALA A 129 4.95 -19.57 1.79
N PHE A 130 4.00 -19.41 0.87
CA PHE A 130 3.78 -20.35 -0.22
C PHE A 130 3.80 -19.61 -1.57
N PRO A 131 5.00 -19.25 -2.08
CA PRO A 131 5.11 -18.38 -3.23
C PRO A 131 4.87 -19.11 -4.57
N THR A 132 4.30 -18.37 -5.53
CA THR A 132 4.41 -18.60 -6.96
C THR A 132 5.39 -17.59 -7.55
N GLN A 133 6.11 -17.95 -8.63
CA GLN A 133 7.07 -17.07 -9.27
C GLN A 133 6.44 -16.32 -10.43
N LEU A 134 6.62 -15.00 -10.47
CA LEU A 134 6.34 -14.24 -11.68
C LEU A 134 7.36 -14.62 -12.77
N LYS A 135 6.89 -14.82 -13.99
CA LYS A 135 7.74 -15.07 -15.16
C LYS A 135 8.36 -13.75 -15.63
N TYR A 136 9.68 -13.71 -15.72
CA TYR A 136 10.40 -12.56 -16.23
C TYR A 136 10.88 -12.80 -17.67
N ASP A 137 10.48 -11.93 -18.59
CA ASP A 137 10.95 -11.93 -19.97
C ASP A 137 12.11 -10.94 -20.12
N GLN A 138 13.32 -11.47 -20.35
CA GLN A 138 14.53 -10.68 -20.54
C GLN A 138 14.54 -9.86 -21.84
N SER A 139 13.77 -10.26 -22.84
CA SER A 139 13.72 -9.55 -24.13
C SER A 139 12.88 -8.27 -24.08
N THR A 140 11.84 -8.28 -23.24
CA THR A 140 10.91 -7.15 -23.07
C THR A 140 11.08 -6.45 -21.72
N TYR A 141 11.88 -7.02 -20.81
CA TYR A 141 12.05 -6.55 -19.43
C TYR A 141 10.73 -6.47 -18.66
N THR A 142 9.81 -7.40 -18.91
CA THR A 142 8.48 -7.43 -18.31
C THR A 142 8.25 -8.67 -17.45
N TYR A 143 7.34 -8.53 -16.51
CA TYR A 143 6.86 -9.64 -15.70
C TYR A 143 5.48 -10.10 -16.20
N SER A 144 5.14 -11.35 -15.92
CA SER A 144 3.82 -11.92 -16.18
C SER A 144 3.49 -13.01 -15.16
N VAL A 145 2.21 -13.32 -15.00
CA VAL A 145 1.75 -14.38 -14.08
C VAL A 145 1.97 -15.75 -14.69
N ASP A 146 2.51 -16.68 -13.90
CA ASP A 146 2.39 -18.10 -14.19
C ASP A 146 1.03 -18.60 -13.69
N TRP A 147 0.05 -18.61 -14.59
CA TRP A 147 -1.32 -18.94 -14.25
C TRP A 147 -1.52 -20.38 -13.82
N ASP A 148 -0.74 -21.30 -14.35
CA ASP A 148 -0.84 -22.74 -14.04
C ASP A 148 -0.27 -23.01 -12.64
N ASP A 149 0.92 -22.45 -12.32
CA ASP A 149 1.50 -22.56 -10.97
C ASP A 149 0.66 -21.81 -9.93
N LEU A 150 0.12 -20.63 -10.28
CA LEU A 150 -0.78 -19.88 -9.40
C LEU A 150 -2.02 -20.71 -9.05
N GLU A 151 -2.66 -21.33 -10.03
CA GLU A 151 -3.85 -22.16 -9.80
C GLU A 151 -3.50 -23.43 -9.02
N GLU A 152 -2.38 -24.08 -9.31
CA GLU A 152 -1.89 -25.25 -8.55
C GLU A 152 -1.70 -24.88 -7.07
N LYS A 153 -1.03 -23.77 -6.79
CA LYS A 153 -0.82 -23.28 -5.42
C LYS A 153 -2.12 -22.94 -4.70
N MET A 154 -3.07 -22.31 -5.41
CA MET A 154 -4.40 -22.01 -4.86
C MET A 154 -5.23 -23.26 -4.60
N SER A 155 -5.04 -24.33 -5.36
CA SER A 155 -5.77 -25.60 -5.19
C SER A 155 -5.34 -26.40 -3.96
N ASN A 156 -4.22 -26.06 -3.35
CA ASN A 156 -3.75 -26.71 -2.14
C ASN A 156 -4.71 -26.42 -0.97
N PRO A 157 -5.27 -27.43 -0.29
CA PRO A 157 -6.29 -27.24 0.76
C PRO A 157 -5.79 -26.45 1.99
N LEU A 158 -4.49 -26.33 2.18
CA LEU A 158 -3.89 -25.49 3.24
C LEU A 158 -3.73 -24.03 2.83
N THR A 159 -3.95 -23.67 1.56
CA THR A 159 -3.86 -22.28 1.10
C THR A 159 -5.16 -21.54 1.43
N THR A 160 -5.14 -20.69 2.43
CA THR A 160 -6.33 -19.98 2.94
C THR A 160 -6.30 -18.48 2.69
N LEU A 161 -5.10 -17.91 2.53
CA LEU A 161 -4.88 -16.50 2.29
C LEU A 161 -3.95 -16.27 1.10
N MET A 162 -4.12 -15.12 0.46
CA MET A 162 -3.17 -14.54 -0.49
C MET A 162 -2.89 -13.09 -0.11
N ILE A 163 -1.61 -12.68 -0.09
CA ILE A 163 -1.23 -11.28 -0.04
C ILE A 163 -0.88 -10.84 -1.46
N LEU A 164 -1.67 -9.93 -2.00
CA LEU A 164 -1.51 -9.34 -3.32
C LEU A 164 -0.91 -7.94 -3.15
N CYS A 165 0.21 -7.65 -3.81
CA CYS A 165 0.79 -6.32 -3.87
C CYS A 165 0.32 -5.63 -5.16
N ASN A 166 -0.42 -4.52 -5.07
CA ASN A 166 -1.06 -3.85 -6.20
C ASN A 166 -0.96 -2.31 -6.10
N PRO A 167 -0.11 -1.63 -6.87
CA PRO A 167 0.93 -2.13 -7.77
C PRO A 167 2.01 -2.96 -7.08
N HIS A 168 2.71 -3.79 -7.86
CA HIS A 168 3.59 -4.83 -7.33
C HIS A 168 4.99 -4.31 -6.98
N ASN A 169 5.39 -4.43 -5.74
CA ASN A 169 6.73 -4.09 -5.24
C ASN A 169 7.54 -5.40 -5.05
N PRO A 170 8.76 -5.56 -5.60
CA PRO A 170 9.63 -4.51 -6.16
C PRO A 170 9.60 -4.37 -7.69
N THR A 171 8.80 -5.15 -8.41
CA THR A 171 8.86 -5.23 -9.87
C THR A 171 8.33 -3.98 -10.58
N GLY A 172 7.52 -3.15 -9.90
CA GLY A 172 6.82 -2.03 -10.50
C GLY A 172 5.67 -2.46 -11.44
N TYR A 173 5.29 -3.75 -11.42
CA TYR A 173 4.21 -4.26 -12.25
C TYR A 173 2.86 -3.69 -11.79
N VAL A 174 2.11 -3.15 -12.74
CA VAL A 174 0.75 -2.66 -12.51
C VAL A 174 -0.22 -3.64 -13.12
N TRP A 175 -1.03 -4.27 -12.30
CA TRP A 175 -2.01 -5.27 -12.72
C TRP A 175 -3.09 -4.64 -13.59
N SER A 176 -3.38 -5.24 -14.72
CA SER A 176 -4.57 -4.89 -15.49
C SER A 176 -5.84 -5.29 -14.71
N ARG A 177 -6.95 -4.59 -14.98
CA ARG A 177 -8.25 -4.91 -14.37
C ARG A 177 -8.65 -6.38 -14.61
N ASP A 178 -8.37 -6.92 -15.79
CA ASP A 178 -8.73 -8.30 -16.13
C ASP A 178 -7.88 -9.32 -15.38
N GLU A 179 -6.59 -9.04 -15.16
CA GLU A 179 -5.73 -9.89 -14.33
C GLU A 179 -6.19 -9.90 -12.88
N LEU A 180 -6.54 -8.74 -12.32
CA LEU A 180 -7.09 -8.65 -10.96
C LEU A 180 -8.37 -9.46 -10.84
N ILE A 181 -9.30 -9.33 -11.79
CA ILE A 181 -10.53 -10.12 -11.83
C ILE A 181 -10.22 -11.62 -11.88
N ARG A 182 -9.27 -12.03 -12.74
CA ARG A 182 -8.88 -13.43 -12.87
C ARG A 182 -8.27 -13.99 -11.59
N ILE A 183 -7.34 -13.25 -10.96
CA ILE A 183 -6.72 -13.65 -9.69
C ILE A 183 -7.78 -13.83 -8.61
N ILE A 184 -8.68 -12.84 -8.45
CA ILE A 184 -9.70 -12.86 -7.41
C ILE A 184 -10.73 -13.96 -7.65
N LYS A 185 -11.17 -14.16 -8.88
CA LYS A 185 -12.08 -15.27 -9.23
C LYS A 185 -11.47 -16.63 -8.96
N LEU A 186 -10.17 -16.76 -9.25
CA LEU A 186 -9.44 -17.99 -8.95
C LEU A 186 -9.34 -18.20 -7.43
N ALA A 187 -9.03 -17.16 -6.66
CA ALA A 187 -9.04 -17.20 -5.20
C ALA A 187 -10.42 -17.58 -4.65
N GLN A 188 -11.50 -17.04 -5.20
CA GLN A 188 -12.87 -17.41 -4.81
C GLN A 188 -13.19 -18.89 -5.07
N LYS A 189 -12.75 -19.42 -6.20
CA LYS A 189 -12.94 -20.84 -6.56
C LYS A 189 -12.41 -21.77 -5.49
N TYR A 190 -11.32 -21.39 -4.83
CA TYR A 190 -10.65 -22.18 -3.79
C TYR A 190 -10.90 -21.67 -2.36
N GLY A 191 -11.80 -20.71 -2.17
CA GLY A 191 -12.17 -20.20 -0.84
C GLY A 191 -11.09 -19.36 -0.17
N ILE A 192 -10.17 -18.76 -0.94
CA ILE A 192 -9.04 -17.97 -0.46
C ILE A 192 -9.47 -16.51 -0.26
N ILE A 193 -9.09 -15.92 0.87
CA ILE A 193 -9.24 -14.47 1.11
C ILE A 193 -8.00 -13.77 0.56
N VAL A 194 -8.21 -12.68 -0.19
CA VAL A 194 -7.15 -11.86 -0.76
C VAL A 194 -6.98 -10.59 0.09
N ILE A 195 -5.78 -10.37 0.61
CA ILE A 195 -5.36 -9.14 1.28
C ILE A 195 -4.56 -8.33 0.25
N SER A 196 -5.15 -7.26 -0.28
CA SER A 196 -4.52 -6.42 -1.30
C SER A 196 -3.81 -5.23 -0.64
N ASP A 197 -2.48 -5.23 -0.70
CA ASP A 197 -1.64 -4.09 -0.32
C ASP A 197 -1.56 -3.10 -1.48
N GLU A 198 -2.23 -1.97 -1.34
CA GLU A 198 -2.36 -0.95 -2.39
C GLU A 198 -1.68 0.38 -2.01
N ILE A 199 -0.69 0.30 -1.12
CA ILE A 199 0.01 1.48 -0.60
C ILE A 199 0.73 2.30 -1.70
N HIS A 200 1.01 1.70 -2.87
CA HIS A 200 1.68 2.33 -4.00
C HIS A 200 0.74 2.81 -5.11
N GLY A 201 -0.58 2.69 -4.94
CA GLY A 201 -1.59 2.96 -5.97
C GLY A 201 -1.47 4.32 -6.64
N ASP A 202 -1.18 5.37 -5.88
CA ASP A 202 -1.07 6.74 -6.40
C ASP A 202 0.23 7.01 -7.17
N LEU A 203 1.26 6.16 -7.03
CA LEU A 203 2.62 6.40 -7.55
C LEU A 203 2.91 5.70 -8.89
N VAL A 204 1.89 5.32 -9.63
CA VAL A 204 2.07 4.83 -11.02
C VAL A 204 2.51 5.99 -11.89
N LEU A 205 3.73 5.89 -12.45
CA LEU A 205 4.34 6.91 -13.31
C LEU A 205 4.11 6.64 -14.79
N THR A 206 4.08 5.38 -15.19
CA THR A 206 3.90 4.93 -16.58
C THR A 206 3.19 3.58 -16.60
N GLY A 207 2.58 3.22 -17.74
CA GLY A 207 1.88 1.95 -17.89
C GLY A 207 0.36 2.08 -17.74
N PRO A 208 -0.35 1.00 -17.43
CA PRO A 208 -1.78 1.03 -17.21
C PRO A 208 -2.14 1.81 -15.95
N ASP A 209 -3.37 2.31 -15.90
CA ASP A 209 -3.88 2.95 -14.69
C ASP A 209 -4.04 1.91 -13.56
N TYR A 210 -3.71 2.34 -12.34
CA TYR A 210 -3.97 1.55 -11.16
C TYR A 210 -5.48 1.32 -10.97
N THR A 211 -5.85 0.08 -10.69
CA THR A 211 -7.23 -0.32 -10.40
C THR A 211 -7.33 -0.75 -8.94
N PRO A 212 -8.03 0.00 -8.08
CA PRO A 212 -8.30 -0.43 -6.71
C PRO A 212 -9.16 -1.70 -6.68
N THR A 213 -8.78 -2.70 -5.88
CA THR A 213 -9.52 -3.97 -5.84
C THR A 213 -10.95 -3.85 -5.30
N PHE A 214 -11.22 -2.88 -4.43
CA PHE A 214 -12.59 -2.59 -3.98
C PHE A 214 -13.51 -2.02 -5.09
N SER A 215 -12.94 -1.53 -6.21
CA SER A 215 -13.69 -1.00 -7.36
C SER A 215 -14.05 -2.06 -8.41
N LEU A 216 -13.58 -3.28 -8.24
CA LEU A 216 -13.91 -4.40 -9.11
C LEU A 216 -15.41 -4.75 -9.05
N PRO A 217 -15.95 -5.55 -9.99
CA PRO A 217 -17.34 -5.99 -9.96
C PRO A 217 -17.74 -6.55 -8.60
N GLU A 218 -19.01 -6.37 -8.22
CA GLU A 218 -19.51 -6.73 -6.89
C GLU A 218 -19.23 -8.18 -6.50
N ASP A 219 -19.34 -9.08 -7.44
CA ASP A 219 -19.05 -10.51 -7.25
C ASP A 219 -17.55 -10.81 -7.06
N CYS A 220 -16.65 -9.94 -7.53
CA CYS A 220 -15.20 -10.08 -7.33
C CYS A 220 -14.74 -9.60 -5.94
N ARG A 221 -15.38 -8.58 -5.38
CA ARG A 221 -14.90 -7.93 -4.14
C ARG A 221 -15.40 -8.58 -2.84
N GLN A 222 -15.97 -9.78 -2.90
CA GLN A 222 -16.56 -10.45 -1.74
C GLN A 222 -15.53 -11.10 -0.82
N ASN A 223 -14.36 -11.44 -1.32
CA ASN A 223 -13.26 -12.08 -0.57
C ASN A 223 -12.00 -11.22 -0.51
N VAL A 224 -12.12 -9.89 -0.64
CA VAL A 224 -10.99 -8.97 -0.68
C VAL A 224 -10.99 -8.01 0.50
N VAL A 225 -9.82 -7.85 1.13
CA VAL A 225 -9.48 -6.78 2.06
C VAL A 225 -8.49 -5.86 1.35
N THR A 226 -8.94 -4.67 0.94
CA THR A 226 -8.09 -3.67 0.30
C THR A 226 -7.46 -2.76 1.36
N LEU A 227 -6.15 -2.60 1.34
CA LEU A 227 -5.41 -1.77 2.30
C LEU A 227 -4.75 -0.60 1.58
N VAL A 228 -5.12 0.61 1.95
CA VAL A 228 -4.63 1.86 1.35
C VAL A 228 -4.03 2.80 2.38
N SER A 229 -3.12 3.68 1.96
CA SER A 229 -2.45 4.60 2.86
C SER A 229 -1.86 5.81 2.13
N THR A 230 -1.82 6.96 2.82
CA THR A 230 -1.10 8.17 2.38
C THR A 230 0.43 8.06 2.52
N SER A 231 0.93 7.03 3.19
CA SER A 231 2.32 6.89 3.64
C SER A 231 3.36 7.06 2.53
N LYS A 232 3.15 6.38 1.40
CA LYS A 232 4.09 6.42 0.25
C LYS A 232 3.78 7.60 -0.66
N THR A 233 2.51 7.84 -0.94
CA THR A 233 2.03 8.92 -1.80
C THR A 233 2.55 10.28 -1.37
N PHE A 234 2.48 10.58 -0.07
CA PHE A 234 2.79 11.90 0.48
C PHE A 234 4.04 11.93 1.38
N ASN A 235 4.85 10.87 1.36
CA ASN A 235 6.06 10.79 2.19
C ASN A 235 5.80 10.97 3.69
N VAL A 236 4.75 10.34 4.21
CA VAL A 236 4.30 10.47 5.60
C VAL A 236 4.21 9.12 6.33
N ALA A 237 5.11 8.20 6.05
CA ALA A 237 5.11 6.85 6.63
C ALA A 237 5.07 6.86 8.17
N ALA A 238 5.74 7.82 8.81
CA ALA A 238 5.77 7.96 10.27
C ALA A 238 4.42 8.36 10.89
N LEU A 239 3.40 8.72 10.10
CA LEU A 239 2.04 8.94 10.61
C LEU A 239 1.36 7.64 11.02
N HIS A 240 1.83 6.48 10.57
CA HIS A 240 1.23 5.19 10.89
C HIS A 240 -0.30 5.21 10.70
N ALA A 241 -0.74 5.51 9.47
CA ALA A 241 -2.14 5.58 9.09
C ALA A 241 -2.41 4.75 7.86
N ALA A 242 -3.43 3.93 7.91
CA ALA A 242 -3.97 3.16 6.79
C ALA A 242 -5.48 3.04 6.89
N THR A 243 -6.12 2.72 5.78
CA THR A 243 -7.54 2.41 5.73
C THR A 243 -7.75 1.04 5.10
N GLY A 244 -8.42 0.16 5.81
CA GLY A 244 -8.94 -1.07 5.22
C GLY A 244 -10.31 -0.79 4.61
N ILE A 245 -10.49 -1.14 3.33
CA ILE A 245 -11.75 -1.00 2.58
C ILE A 245 -12.25 -2.41 2.26
N VAL A 246 -13.33 -2.82 2.93
CA VAL A 246 -13.84 -4.19 2.88
C VAL A 246 -15.34 -4.18 2.58
N PRO A 247 -15.75 -4.36 1.31
CA PRO A 247 -17.14 -4.31 0.89
C PRO A 247 -18.03 -5.38 1.53
N ASN A 248 -17.56 -6.62 1.62
CA ASN A 248 -18.30 -7.73 2.23
C ASN A 248 -18.53 -7.49 3.73
N PRO A 249 -19.78 -7.46 4.23
CA PRO A 249 -20.06 -7.13 5.64
C PRO A 249 -19.51 -8.15 6.62
N LEU A 250 -19.53 -9.44 6.30
CA LEU A 250 -18.99 -10.49 7.17
C LEU A 250 -17.46 -10.41 7.24
N LEU A 251 -16.79 -10.31 6.09
CA LEU A 251 -15.34 -10.16 6.04
C LEU A 251 -14.90 -8.85 6.73
N ARG A 252 -15.68 -7.78 6.59
CA ARG A 252 -15.43 -6.50 7.28
C ARG A 252 -15.56 -6.64 8.80
N GLU A 253 -16.51 -7.42 9.30
CA GLU A 253 -16.60 -7.71 10.73
C GLU A 253 -15.34 -8.47 11.21
N HIS A 254 -14.91 -9.48 10.47
CA HIS A 254 -13.67 -10.21 10.77
C HIS A 254 -12.44 -9.30 10.73
N PHE A 255 -12.32 -8.43 9.72
CA PHE A 255 -11.25 -7.44 9.65
C PHE A 255 -11.28 -6.48 10.85
N THR A 256 -12.46 -5.99 11.22
CA THR A 256 -12.63 -5.11 12.40
C THR A 256 -12.16 -5.82 13.68
N ARG A 257 -12.53 -7.08 13.86
CA ARG A 257 -12.09 -7.88 15.02
C ARG A 257 -10.58 -8.13 14.98
N ALA A 258 -10.01 -8.38 13.81
CA ALA A 258 -8.58 -8.59 13.64
C ALA A 258 -7.78 -7.38 14.11
N ILE A 259 -8.08 -6.19 13.60
CA ILE A 259 -7.34 -4.96 13.94
C ILE A 259 -7.53 -4.56 15.42
N ASN A 260 -8.71 -4.78 16.00
CA ASN A 260 -8.95 -4.53 17.42
C ASN A 260 -8.24 -5.53 18.32
N LYS A 261 -8.25 -6.84 17.98
CA LYS A 261 -7.55 -7.87 18.75
C LYS A 261 -6.05 -7.59 18.90
N TYR A 262 -5.45 -6.99 17.86
CA TYR A 262 -4.02 -6.68 17.82
C TYR A 262 -3.70 -5.21 18.13
N GLU A 263 -4.69 -4.45 18.63
CA GLU A 263 -4.56 -3.04 19.06
C GLU A 263 -3.94 -2.14 17.97
N VAL A 264 -4.33 -2.37 16.72
CA VAL A 264 -3.84 -1.60 15.57
C VAL A 264 -4.93 -0.71 14.94
N ALA A 265 -5.99 -0.42 15.67
CA ALA A 265 -7.13 0.39 15.24
C ALA A 265 -7.13 1.82 15.82
N GLU A 266 -6.23 2.14 16.73
CA GLU A 266 -6.20 3.44 17.40
C GLU A 266 -5.22 4.42 16.72
N PRO A 267 -5.70 5.57 16.19
CA PRO A 267 -4.84 6.55 15.55
C PRO A 267 -3.99 7.32 16.56
N ASN A 268 -2.76 7.66 16.17
CA ASN A 268 -1.99 8.66 16.88
C ASN A 268 -2.49 10.08 16.55
N LEU A 269 -2.04 11.06 17.32
CA LEU A 269 -2.46 12.46 17.28
C LEU A 269 -2.46 13.07 15.86
N LEU A 270 -1.49 12.71 15.01
CA LEU A 270 -1.25 13.35 13.72
C LEU A 270 -1.83 12.55 12.54
N ALA A 271 -2.20 11.30 12.76
CA ALA A 271 -2.68 10.40 11.71
C ALA A 271 -3.94 10.93 11.00
N ILE A 272 -4.92 11.38 11.78
CA ILE A 272 -6.21 11.85 11.24
C ILE A 272 -6.05 13.18 10.49
N PRO A 273 -5.54 14.28 11.11
CA PRO A 273 -5.41 15.56 10.42
C PRO A 273 -4.44 15.49 9.24
N GLY A 274 -3.36 14.70 9.35
CA GLY A 274 -2.41 14.50 8.26
C GLY A 274 -3.04 13.79 7.05
N THR A 275 -3.80 12.72 7.28
CA THR A 275 -4.49 11.99 6.21
C THR A 275 -5.59 12.81 5.56
N ILE A 276 -6.41 13.52 6.33
CA ILE A 276 -7.45 14.39 5.79
C ILE A 276 -6.83 15.46 4.89
N ALA A 277 -5.79 16.16 5.36
CA ALA A 277 -5.11 17.19 4.56
C ALA A 277 -4.47 16.60 3.30
N ALA A 278 -3.86 15.41 3.39
CA ALA A 278 -3.28 14.72 2.25
C ALA A 278 -4.31 14.47 1.15
N TYR A 279 -5.44 13.88 1.49
CA TYR A 279 -6.47 13.51 0.52
C TYR A 279 -7.37 14.67 0.06
N THR A 280 -7.46 15.75 0.83
CA THR A 280 -8.30 16.91 0.45
C THR A 280 -7.54 18.06 -0.19
N GLN A 281 -6.22 18.15 0.03
CA GLN A 281 -5.42 19.30 -0.40
C GLN A 281 -4.09 18.90 -1.09
N GLY A 282 -3.74 17.61 -1.11
CA GLY A 282 -2.43 17.14 -1.60
C GLY A 282 -2.35 16.85 -3.09
N ALA A 283 -3.45 16.91 -3.85
CA ALA A 283 -3.47 16.47 -5.26
C ALA A 283 -2.44 17.20 -6.13
N ASP A 284 -2.37 18.54 -6.04
CA ASP A 284 -1.42 19.33 -6.83
C ASP A 284 0.04 18.99 -6.51
N TRP A 285 0.33 18.68 -5.22
CA TRP A 285 1.67 18.27 -4.81
C TRP A 285 2.01 16.91 -5.42
N LEU A 286 1.09 15.94 -5.38
CA LEU A 286 1.27 14.62 -5.97
C LEU A 286 1.49 14.69 -7.48
N HIS A 287 0.69 15.47 -8.19
CA HIS A 287 0.81 15.61 -9.65
C HIS A 287 2.16 16.20 -10.05
N GLN A 288 2.66 17.22 -9.31
CA GLN A 288 4.00 17.76 -9.54
C GLN A 288 5.09 16.78 -9.16
N LEU A 289 4.96 16.05 -8.05
CA LEU A 289 5.89 14.98 -7.67
C LEU A 289 5.99 13.90 -8.74
N LYS A 290 4.87 13.40 -9.25
CA LYS A 290 4.87 12.37 -10.31
C LYS A 290 5.60 12.85 -11.55
N LYS A 291 5.42 14.10 -11.96
CA LYS A 291 6.15 14.70 -13.08
C LYS A 291 7.65 14.77 -12.81
N TYR A 292 8.05 15.16 -11.60
CA TYR A 292 9.45 15.23 -11.19
C TYR A 292 10.10 13.84 -11.16
N LEU A 293 9.42 12.85 -10.57
CA LEU A 293 9.90 11.46 -10.53
C LEU A 293 10.01 10.84 -11.93
N LEU A 294 9.09 11.17 -12.83
CA LEU A 294 9.17 10.71 -14.22
C LEU A 294 10.43 11.26 -14.92
N GLY A 295 10.73 12.54 -14.75
CA GLY A 295 11.97 13.13 -15.26
C GLY A 295 13.23 12.48 -14.70
N ASN A 296 13.26 12.18 -13.39
CA ASN A 296 14.36 11.45 -12.78
C ASN A 296 14.52 10.04 -13.34
N ARG A 297 13.41 9.33 -13.58
CA ARG A 297 13.41 8.01 -14.17
C ARG A 297 13.96 8.04 -15.61
N GLU A 298 13.52 9.00 -16.41
CA GLU A 298 13.99 9.17 -17.80
C GLU A 298 15.48 9.44 -17.82
N TYR A 299 15.96 10.37 -17.01
CA TYR A 299 17.40 10.66 -16.87
C TYR A 299 18.20 9.39 -16.48
N LEU A 300 17.73 8.63 -15.50
CA LEU A 300 18.41 7.41 -15.06
C LEU A 300 18.48 6.36 -16.17
N VAL A 301 17.39 6.17 -16.91
CA VAL A 301 17.32 5.21 -18.03
C VAL A 301 18.29 5.59 -19.16
N GLU A 302 18.33 6.88 -19.52
CA GLU A 302 19.26 7.39 -20.53
C GLU A 302 20.72 7.24 -20.09
N PHE A 303 21.01 7.58 -18.84
CA PHE A 303 22.36 7.47 -18.27
C PHE A 303 22.87 6.01 -18.24
N ILE A 304 22.00 5.07 -17.82
CA ILE A 304 22.36 3.65 -17.77
C ILE A 304 22.61 3.12 -19.19
N ARG A 305 21.75 3.45 -20.17
CA ARG A 305 21.95 3.06 -21.56
C ARG A 305 23.29 3.55 -22.11
N TRP A 306 23.62 4.81 -21.84
CA TRP A 306 24.91 5.39 -22.27
C TRP A 306 26.14 4.70 -21.65
N ILE A 307 26.03 4.12 -20.43
CA ILE A 307 27.15 3.39 -19.79
C ILE A 307 27.31 1.96 -20.35
N ILE A 308 26.19 1.33 -20.76
CA ILE A 308 26.18 -0.07 -21.19
C ILE A 308 26.51 -0.22 -22.68
N GLU A 309 26.22 0.79 -23.50
CA GLU A 309 26.63 0.89 -24.92
C GLU A 309 28.10 1.31 -25.06
#